data_4a49a73b15666f17e74cab7927dd3fff
#
_entry.id   4a49a73b15666f17e74cab7927dd3fff
#
_cell.length_a   1.000
_cell.length_b   1.000
_cell.length_c   1.000
_cell.angle_alpha   90.00
_cell.angle_beta   90.00
_cell.angle_gamma   90.00
#
_symmetry.space_group_name_H-M   'P 1'
#
loop_
_entity.id
_entity.type
_entity.pdbx_description
1 polymer ?
#
loop_
_entity_poly.entity_id
_entity_poly.type
_entity_poly.pdbx_seq_one_letter_code
_entity_poly.pdbx_strand_id
1 'polypeptide(L)'
;MGVQGLWEVVNKAGQSRSLSNLAVIEGFEKNHSGNRAFRIGIDASIWYRHCVHSKGGENPELRLLFFRLCSLARLPFLPLFVFDGDQRPKVKRGSKMGKSGSHNLTSGMKRLLEIFGMEWRMAFGEAEAELAHLNRYGVIDAVLTDDVDALIFGALRVIKNSSLTLSGNKSNPALDSQGKPSKHHAMIYTAEAIRRHPDVGLTRGGFVLFAMLVKGDYGDGVRDVGKGIALGLARCGFGDELLELFHRRSTEDIRPALACWRSSVNLELHTNSKKQLRHSYPALSLPPDFPNMQILENYIDPICSARVGSIGGGKMRDSGELNLAHAAAFCEEKFGEWGYRTAIIKRFRSLMWEAATMRVLRRAALETDEKERTKRLEHGESSVIKGPLTPSPAEAVGTPAYLVKKYLAMTDVDRRRAAFGSQPSFEGRNSRDRPLITKILGTRQHVSTDGLPEYRVELCPSQFVEITQSGIKGKRPEPTGHAAALDVNSDGSSSQTTKRTTKKLPSDPHSNMRVWIPVSMVRQVCPCLVIDYE
;
A
#
# COMPACT_ATOMS: atom_id res chain seq x y z
N MET A 1 -4.53 11.99 11.18
CA MET A 1 -5.76 12.63 10.66
C MET A 1 -6.93 11.89 11.26
N GLY A 2 -8.17 12.31 11.02
CA GLY A 2 -9.36 11.71 11.60
C GLY A 2 -9.69 12.23 13.00
N VAL A 3 -10.33 11.39 13.81
CA VAL A 3 -10.83 11.74 15.16
C VAL A 3 -9.71 12.11 16.11
N GLN A 4 -9.89 13.24 16.80
CA GLN A 4 -8.87 13.84 17.66
C GLN A 4 -8.49 12.91 18.82
N GLY A 5 -7.19 12.71 19.02
CA GLY A 5 -6.65 11.90 20.13
C GLY A 5 -6.77 10.38 19.96
N LEU A 6 -7.50 9.88 18.95
CA LEU A 6 -7.68 8.43 18.79
C LEU A 6 -6.39 7.69 18.45
N TRP A 7 -5.51 8.28 17.60
CA TRP A 7 -4.18 7.70 17.37
C TRP A 7 -3.34 7.56 18.64
N GLU A 8 -3.45 8.49 19.59
CA GLU A 8 -2.72 8.40 20.87
C GLU A 8 -3.15 7.16 21.68
N VAL A 9 -4.44 6.81 21.60
CA VAL A 9 -4.98 5.61 22.23
C VAL A 9 -4.53 4.35 21.51
N VAL A 10 -4.73 4.29 20.19
CA VAL A 10 -4.48 3.10 19.37
C VAL A 10 -3.01 2.76 19.22
N ASN A 11 -2.11 3.76 19.28
CA ASN A 11 -0.67 3.57 19.11
C ASN A 11 -0.07 2.52 20.07
N LYS A 12 -0.69 2.29 21.22
CA LYS A 12 -0.24 1.29 22.20
C LYS A 12 -0.37 -0.16 21.67
N ALA A 13 -1.35 -0.41 20.79
CA ALA A 13 -1.59 -1.72 20.21
C ALA A 13 -0.85 -1.96 18.88
N GLY A 14 -0.07 -0.98 18.42
CA GLY A 14 0.66 -1.08 17.17
C GLY A 14 1.87 -2.00 17.26
N GLN A 15 2.14 -2.72 16.18
CA GLN A 15 3.31 -3.58 16.02
C GLN A 15 4.17 -3.07 14.87
N SER A 16 5.46 -2.87 15.13
CA SER A 16 6.42 -2.52 14.09
C SER A 16 6.81 -3.76 13.31
N ARG A 17 6.73 -3.70 11.97
CA ARG A 17 7.14 -4.79 11.07
C ARG A 17 7.81 -4.25 9.81
N SER A 18 8.77 -5.01 9.31
CA SER A 18 9.37 -4.75 8.01
C SER A 18 8.33 -4.93 6.89
N LEU A 19 8.22 -3.92 6.01
CA LEU A 19 7.31 -4.00 4.85
C LEU A 19 7.74 -5.10 3.87
N SER A 20 9.04 -5.34 3.72
CA SER A 20 9.55 -6.45 2.89
C SER A 20 9.17 -7.81 3.47
N ASN A 21 9.36 -8.00 4.78
CA ASN A 21 8.96 -9.23 5.46
C ASN A 21 7.47 -9.47 5.31
N LEU A 22 6.64 -8.45 5.60
CA LEU A 22 5.18 -8.54 5.47
C LEU A 22 4.76 -8.96 4.06
N ALA A 23 5.31 -8.28 3.03
CA ALA A 23 4.95 -8.52 1.65
C ALA A 23 5.36 -9.91 1.15
N VAL A 24 6.54 -10.40 1.58
CA VAL A 24 7.04 -11.72 1.17
C VAL A 24 6.34 -12.82 1.95
N ILE A 25 6.38 -12.78 3.27
CA ILE A 25 5.86 -13.88 4.10
C ILE A 25 4.34 -14.01 3.96
N GLU A 26 3.59 -12.89 4.11
CA GLU A 26 2.14 -12.96 4.07
C GLU A 26 1.56 -12.88 2.65
N GLY A 27 2.27 -12.23 1.73
CA GLY A 27 1.83 -12.11 0.33
C GLY A 27 2.33 -13.23 -0.56
N PHE A 28 3.64 -13.29 -0.78
CA PHE A 28 4.24 -14.23 -1.74
C PHE A 28 4.21 -15.69 -1.24
N GLU A 29 4.67 -15.94 -0.01
CA GLU A 29 4.80 -17.30 0.52
C GLU A 29 3.46 -17.90 0.92
N LYS A 30 2.67 -17.24 1.76
CA LYS A 30 1.33 -17.74 2.16
C LYS A 30 0.34 -17.77 1.02
N ASN A 31 0.47 -16.87 0.06
CA ASN A 31 -0.31 -16.81 -1.18
C ASN A 31 -1.83 -17.00 -1.02
N HIS A 32 -2.42 -16.47 0.04
CA HIS A 32 -3.85 -16.64 0.34
C HIS A 32 -4.77 -16.18 -0.79
N SER A 33 -4.36 -15.16 -1.53
CA SER A 33 -5.12 -14.61 -2.66
C SER A 33 -4.89 -15.31 -3.99
N GLY A 34 -3.90 -16.21 -4.08
CA GLY A 34 -3.44 -16.80 -5.33
C GLY A 34 -2.65 -15.85 -6.24
N ASN A 35 -2.30 -14.65 -5.76
CA ASN A 35 -1.65 -13.60 -6.56
C ASN A 35 -0.14 -13.45 -6.30
N ARG A 36 0.44 -14.29 -5.43
CA ARG A 36 1.86 -14.18 -5.01
C ARG A 36 2.25 -12.77 -4.58
N ALA A 37 1.34 -12.07 -3.90
CA ALA A 37 1.58 -10.73 -3.41
C ALA A 37 0.62 -10.37 -2.28
N PHE A 38 1.04 -9.44 -1.43
CA PHE A 38 0.22 -8.82 -0.41
C PHE A 38 -0.58 -7.66 -1.02
N ARG A 39 -1.92 -7.69 -0.89
CA ARG A 39 -2.82 -6.69 -1.48
C ARG A 39 -2.99 -5.52 -0.52
N ILE A 40 -2.62 -4.33 -0.95
CA ILE A 40 -2.63 -3.13 -0.11
C ILE A 40 -3.51 -2.05 -0.71
N GLY A 41 -4.52 -1.60 0.03
CA GLY A 41 -5.36 -0.47 -0.36
C GLY A 41 -4.75 0.85 0.09
N ILE A 42 -4.78 1.85 -0.77
CA ILE A 42 -4.13 3.15 -0.54
C ILE A 42 -5.11 4.27 -0.86
N ASP A 43 -5.32 5.17 0.10
CA ASP A 43 -6.04 6.41 -0.16
C ASP A 43 -5.17 7.36 -1.00
N ALA A 44 -5.66 7.69 -2.19
CA ALA A 44 -4.96 8.56 -3.12
C ALA A 44 -4.83 10.00 -2.59
N SER A 45 -5.80 10.48 -1.80
CA SER A 45 -5.83 11.85 -1.28
C SER A 45 -4.67 12.12 -0.30
N ILE A 46 -4.29 11.12 0.49
CA ILE A 46 -3.14 11.20 1.41
C ILE A 46 -1.83 11.38 0.62
N TRP A 47 -1.69 10.70 -0.51
CA TRP A 47 -0.51 10.83 -1.34
C TRP A 47 -0.38 12.22 -1.96
N TYR A 48 -1.50 12.85 -2.38
CA TYR A 48 -1.48 14.25 -2.83
C TYR A 48 -0.99 15.19 -1.74
N ARG A 49 -1.55 15.06 -0.54
CA ARG A 49 -1.22 15.92 0.60
C ARG A 49 0.26 15.84 0.97
N HIS A 50 0.86 14.66 0.87
CA HIS A 50 2.28 14.49 1.08
C HIS A 50 3.14 15.15 -0.02
N CYS A 51 2.60 15.42 -1.20
CA CYS A 51 3.34 15.99 -2.32
C CYS A 51 3.23 17.50 -2.46
N VAL A 52 2.21 18.13 -1.86
CA VAL A 52 1.91 19.58 -2.01
C VAL A 52 3.09 20.51 -1.64
N HIS A 53 3.98 20.07 -0.76
CA HIS A 53 5.12 20.88 -0.33
C HIS A 53 6.41 20.59 -1.12
N SER A 54 6.33 19.79 -2.18
CA SER A 54 7.48 19.52 -3.04
C SER A 54 7.86 20.78 -3.83
N LYS A 55 9.16 21.07 -3.88
CA LYS A 55 9.70 22.28 -4.52
C LYS A 55 10.80 21.91 -5.51
N GLY A 56 11.05 22.82 -6.41
CA GLY A 56 12.15 22.78 -7.39
C GLY A 56 11.86 21.91 -8.60
N GLY A 57 12.32 22.36 -9.75
CA GLY A 57 12.18 21.70 -11.04
C GLY A 57 10.78 21.75 -11.65
N GLU A 58 10.63 21.03 -12.74
CA GLU A 58 9.38 20.90 -13.48
C GLU A 58 8.51 19.78 -12.86
N ASN A 59 7.24 20.07 -12.55
CA ASN A 59 6.28 19.13 -11.95
C ASN A 59 6.79 18.43 -10.65
N PRO A 60 7.20 19.17 -9.61
CA PRO A 60 7.85 18.58 -8.43
C PRO A 60 6.94 17.59 -7.68
N GLU A 61 5.64 17.81 -7.64
CA GLU A 61 4.66 16.91 -7.01
C GLU A 61 4.56 15.58 -7.75
N LEU A 62 4.46 15.60 -9.08
CA LEU A 62 4.44 14.39 -9.91
C LEU A 62 5.76 13.62 -9.80
N ARG A 63 6.88 14.33 -9.70
CA ARG A 63 8.19 13.72 -9.48
C ARG A 63 8.26 12.99 -8.15
N LEU A 64 7.75 13.58 -7.07
CA LEU A 64 7.71 12.91 -5.76
C LEU A 64 6.77 11.70 -5.78
N LEU A 65 5.60 11.81 -6.43
CA LEU A 65 4.70 10.67 -6.65
C LEU A 65 5.41 9.53 -7.39
N PHE A 66 6.13 9.85 -8.47
CA PHE A 66 6.92 8.87 -9.22
C PHE A 66 7.93 8.13 -8.32
N PHE A 67 8.71 8.85 -7.50
CA PHE A 67 9.68 8.22 -6.60
C PHE A 67 9.01 7.35 -5.51
N ARG A 68 7.86 7.78 -4.99
CA ARG A 68 7.08 6.96 -4.05
C ARG A 68 6.57 5.68 -4.69
N LEU A 69 6.08 5.75 -5.93
CA LEU A 69 5.64 4.57 -6.69
C LEU A 69 6.81 3.62 -7.00
N CYS A 70 8.00 4.15 -7.33
CA CYS A 70 9.22 3.35 -7.45
C CYS A 70 9.53 2.59 -6.16
N SER A 71 9.43 3.26 -5.00
CA SER A 71 9.67 2.64 -3.70
C SER A 71 8.66 1.55 -3.36
N LEU A 72 7.38 1.80 -3.66
CA LEU A 72 6.31 0.82 -3.45
C LEU A 72 6.47 -0.40 -4.38
N ALA A 73 6.87 -0.18 -5.64
CA ALA A 73 7.02 -1.23 -6.64
C ALA A 73 8.17 -2.20 -6.36
N ARG A 74 9.15 -1.82 -5.51
CA ARG A 74 10.23 -2.72 -5.05
C ARG A 74 9.75 -3.84 -4.14
N LEU A 75 8.56 -3.69 -3.55
CA LEU A 75 7.97 -4.66 -2.67
C LEU A 75 6.97 -5.53 -3.44
N PRO A 76 6.84 -6.83 -3.15
CA PRO A 76 5.84 -7.69 -3.77
C PRO A 76 4.43 -7.39 -3.24
N PHE A 77 4.04 -6.11 -3.33
CA PHE A 77 2.69 -5.63 -3.09
C PHE A 77 1.87 -5.58 -4.38
N LEU A 78 0.57 -5.76 -4.26
CA LEU A 78 -0.43 -5.36 -5.25
C LEU A 78 -1.19 -4.15 -4.69
N PRO A 79 -0.81 -2.93 -5.08
CA PRO A 79 -1.49 -1.74 -4.63
C PRO A 79 -2.81 -1.55 -5.36
N LEU A 80 -3.83 -1.13 -4.59
CA LEU A 80 -5.09 -0.60 -5.09
C LEU A 80 -5.25 0.82 -4.57
N PHE A 81 -5.20 1.80 -5.46
CA PHE A 81 -5.44 3.20 -5.12
C PHE A 81 -6.92 3.53 -5.22
N VAL A 82 -7.48 4.12 -4.16
CA VAL A 82 -8.87 4.55 -4.14
C VAL A 82 -8.93 6.07 -4.06
N PHE A 83 -9.67 6.67 -4.98
CA PHE A 83 -9.94 8.10 -5.02
C PHE A 83 -11.31 8.38 -4.45
N ASP A 84 -11.48 9.52 -3.78
CA ASP A 84 -12.79 9.96 -3.29
C ASP A 84 -13.82 10.07 -4.41
N GLY A 85 -15.05 9.71 -4.08
CA GLY A 85 -16.20 9.80 -4.98
C GLY A 85 -17.03 11.07 -4.81
N ASP A 86 -18.04 11.20 -5.65
CA ASP A 86 -18.90 12.40 -5.70
C ASP A 86 -19.96 12.44 -4.59
N GLN A 87 -20.29 11.28 -4.01
CA GLN A 87 -21.29 11.15 -2.95
C GLN A 87 -20.70 11.27 -1.53
N ARG A 88 -19.45 11.72 -1.40
CA ARG A 88 -18.85 11.99 -0.10
C ARG A 88 -19.57 13.15 0.61
N PRO A 89 -19.54 13.24 1.95
CA PRO A 89 -20.11 14.34 2.69
C PRO A 89 -19.58 15.69 2.19
N LYS A 90 -20.50 16.63 1.93
CA LYS A 90 -20.16 17.97 1.39
C LYS A 90 -19.44 18.87 2.39
N VAL A 91 -19.61 18.58 3.68
CA VAL A 91 -18.98 19.31 4.78
C VAL A 91 -18.23 18.32 5.66
N LYS A 92 -16.98 18.59 5.95
CA LYS A 92 -16.12 17.82 6.85
C LYS A 92 -15.34 18.79 7.73
N ARG A 93 -15.38 18.62 9.05
CA ARG A 93 -14.75 19.55 10.02
C ARG A 93 -15.18 21.01 9.87
N GLY A 94 -16.45 21.24 9.56
CA GLY A 94 -17.00 22.59 9.34
C GLY A 94 -16.57 23.25 8.02
N SER A 95 -15.75 22.59 7.20
CA SER A 95 -15.29 23.11 5.90
C SER A 95 -15.99 22.42 4.74
N LYS A 96 -16.36 23.21 3.71
CA LYS A 96 -16.91 22.64 2.46
C LYS A 96 -15.83 21.88 1.72
N MET A 97 -16.13 20.65 1.31
CA MET A 97 -15.26 19.84 0.49
C MET A 97 -15.35 20.28 -0.99
N GLY A 98 -14.20 20.35 -1.67
CA GLY A 98 -14.15 20.59 -3.13
C GLY A 98 -14.77 19.44 -3.94
N LYS A 99 -14.94 19.61 -5.25
CA LYS A 99 -15.40 18.53 -6.13
C LYS A 99 -14.43 17.34 -6.09
N SER A 100 -14.98 16.14 -6.11
CA SER A 100 -14.19 14.91 -6.27
C SER A 100 -13.39 14.95 -7.58
N GLY A 101 -12.15 14.45 -7.56
CA GLY A 101 -11.29 14.39 -8.74
C GLY A 101 -10.78 15.74 -9.29
N SER A 102 -11.12 16.87 -8.63
CA SER A 102 -10.72 18.21 -9.08
C SER A 102 -9.26 18.57 -8.75
N HIS A 103 -8.54 17.73 -8.00
CA HIS A 103 -7.15 18.00 -7.68
C HIS A 103 -6.28 17.92 -8.94
N ASN A 104 -5.41 18.90 -9.15
CA ASN A 104 -4.56 19.04 -10.34
C ASN A 104 -3.66 17.82 -10.61
N LEU A 105 -3.29 17.08 -9.57
CA LEU A 105 -2.47 15.86 -9.68
C LEU A 105 -3.24 14.61 -10.08
N THR A 106 -4.58 14.63 -10.07
CA THR A 106 -5.39 13.40 -10.27
C THR A 106 -5.09 12.72 -11.59
N SER A 107 -5.09 13.46 -12.71
CA SER A 107 -4.83 12.88 -14.04
C SER A 107 -3.40 12.35 -14.18
N GLY A 108 -2.42 13.12 -13.69
CA GLY A 108 -1.01 12.71 -13.68
C GLY A 108 -0.77 11.47 -12.84
N MET A 109 -1.40 11.39 -11.66
CA MET A 109 -1.30 10.22 -10.79
C MET A 109 -1.94 8.98 -11.42
N LYS A 110 -3.15 9.08 -11.99
CA LYS A 110 -3.79 7.96 -12.70
C LYS A 110 -2.91 7.43 -13.81
N ARG A 111 -2.34 8.32 -14.63
CA ARG A 111 -1.39 7.94 -15.68
C ARG A 111 -0.14 7.24 -15.11
N LEU A 112 0.40 7.71 -13.99
CA LEU A 112 1.51 7.03 -13.31
C LEU A 112 1.09 5.63 -12.82
N LEU A 113 -0.07 5.49 -12.19
CA LEU A 113 -0.57 4.19 -11.71
C LEU A 113 -0.71 3.18 -12.86
N GLU A 114 -1.22 3.61 -14.01
CA GLU A 114 -1.31 2.79 -15.23
C GLU A 114 0.07 2.37 -15.73
N ILE A 115 1.05 3.29 -15.75
CA ILE A 115 2.45 2.99 -16.11
C ILE A 115 3.08 1.96 -15.18
N PHE A 116 2.78 2.05 -13.86
CA PHE A 116 3.29 1.12 -12.86
C PHE A 116 2.48 -0.20 -12.77
N GLY A 117 1.43 -0.36 -13.56
CA GLY A 117 0.53 -1.52 -13.49
C GLY A 117 -0.17 -1.63 -12.13
N MET A 118 -0.51 -0.50 -11.52
CA MET A 118 -1.20 -0.43 -10.23
C MET A 118 -2.67 -0.09 -10.45
N GLU A 119 -3.56 -0.87 -9.84
CA GLU A 119 -4.99 -0.66 -9.97
C GLU A 119 -5.43 0.62 -9.26
N TRP A 120 -6.39 1.33 -9.85
CA TRP A 120 -7.08 2.42 -9.19
C TRP A 120 -8.60 2.36 -9.39
N ARG A 121 -9.33 2.87 -8.42
CA ARG A 121 -10.81 2.97 -8.41
C ARG A 121 -11.26 4.32 -7.90
N MET A 122 -12.48 4.70 -8.29
CA MET A 122 -13.22 5.78 -7.65
C MET A 122 -14.13 5.14 -6.61
N ALA A 123 -14.10 5.61 -5.37
CA ALA A 123 -15.11 5.30 -4.38
C ALA A 123 -16.47 5.93 -4.78
N PHE A 124 -17.56 5.48 -4.20
CA PHE A 124 -18.83 6.20 -4.29
C PHE A 124 -18.83 7.42 -3.37
N GLY A 125 -18.42 7.24 -2.12
CA GLY A 125 -18.23 8.26 -1.11
C GLY A 125 -16.75 8.51 -0.80
N GLU A 126 -16.36 8.31 0.44
CA GLU A 126 -14.99 8.51 0.92
C GLU A 126 -14.10 7.30 0.63
N ALA A 127 -12.85 7.56 0.25
CA ALA A 127 -11.87 6.51 -0.04
C ALA A 127 -11.59 5.64 1.19
N GLU A 128 -11.52 6.23 2.39
CA GLU A 128 -11.27 5.49 3.64
C GLU A 128 -12.39 4.50 3.96
N ALA A 129 -13.65 4.87 3.73
CA ALA A 129 -14.80 3.99 3.93
C ALA A 129 -14.81 2.84 2.93
N GLU A 130 -14.52 3.12 1.65
CA GLU A 130 -14.38 2.11 0.60
C GLU A 130 -13.25 1.13 0.92
N LEU A 131 -12.07 1.64 1.31
CA LEU A 131 -10.91 0.82 1.68
C LEU A 131 -11.19 -0.07 2.89
N ALA A 132 -11.86 0.47 3.93
CA ALA A 132 -12.25 -0.33 5.09
C ALA A 132 -13.22 -1.45 4.69
N HIS A 133 -14.17 -1.16 3.80
CA HIS A 133 -15.08 -2.16 3.25
C HIS A 133 -14.32 -3.26 2.49
N LEU A 134 -13.46 -2.91 1.54
CA LEU A 134 -12.65 -3.85 0.76
C LEU A 134 -11.75 -4.73 1.65
N ASN A 135 -11.22 -4.17 2.75
CA ASN A 135 -10.39 -4.91 3.70
C ASN A 135 -11.23 -5.91 4.51
N ARG A 136 -12.42 -5.54 4.95
CA ARG A 136 -13.34 -6.45 5.68
C ARG A 136 -13.79 -7.64 4.82
N TYR A 137 -13.99 -7.44 3.53
CA TYR A 137 -14.38 -8.49 2.58
C TYR A 137 -13.19 -9.24 1.96
N GLY A 138 -11.97 -8.97 2.41
CA GLY A 138 -10.78 -9.69 1.97
C GLY A 138 -10.39 -9.42 0.51
N VAL A 139 -10.85 -8.33 -0.10
CA VAL A 139 -10.37 -7.87 -1.41
C VAL A 139 -8.95 -7.36 -1.31
N ILE A 140 -8.63 -6.65 -0.23
CA ILE A 140 -7.29 -6.20 0.15
C ILE A 140 -6.91 -6.75 1.53
N ASP A 141 -5.61 -6.94 1.77
CA ASP A 141 -5.08 -7.53 3.00
C ASP A 141 -4.85 -6.49 4.11
N ALA A 142 -4.62 -5.22 3.71
CA ALA A 142 -4.47 -4.10 4.62
C ALA A 142 -4.76 -2.76 3.94
N VAL A 143 -5.07 -1.74 4.75
CA VAL A 143 -5.19 -0.34 4.33
C VAL A 143 -3.93 0.42 4.72
N LEU A 144 -3.26 1.05 3.77
CA LEU A 144 -2.14 1.96 4.01
C LEU A 144 -2.68 3.40 4.12
N THR A 145 -2.75 3.91 5.34
CA THR A 145 -3.27 5.26 5.60
C THR A 145 -2.70 5.85 6.89
N ASP A 146 -2.66 7.18 6.97
CA ASP A 146 -2.38 7.92 8.20
C ASP A 146 -3.66 8.38 8.89
N ASP A 147 -4.82 8.10 8.29
CA ASP A 147 -6.11 8.45 8.88
C ASP A 147 -6.63 7.31 9.77
N VAL A 148 -6.99 7.66 11.01
CA VAL A 148 -7.54 6.71 11.97
C VAL A 148 -8.97 6.30 11.63
N ASP A 149 -9.65 7.07 10.79
CA ASP A 149 -11.06 6.84 10.46
C ASP A 149 -11.26 5.52 9.71
N ALA A 150 -10.23 5.02 9.03
CA ALA A 150 -10.26 3.66 8.46
C ALA A 150 -10.59 2.58 9.51
N LEU A 151 -10.12 2.72 10.76
CA LEU A 151 -10.47 1.80 11.87
C LEU A 151 -11.92 2.00 12.33
N ILE A 152 -12.43 3.23 12.35
CA ILE A 152 -13.82 3.54 12.70
C ILE A 152 -14.77 2.93 11.67
N PHE A 153 -14.44 3.04 10.37
CA PHE A 153 -15.17 2.38 9.28
C PHE A 153 -15.04 0.85 9.29
N GLY A 154 -14.17 0.31 10.15
CA GLY A 154 -14.06 -1.11 10.43
C GLY A 154 -12.99 -1.84 9.62
N ALA A 155 -11.93 -1.18 9.19
CA ALA A 155 -10.77 -1.85 8.63
C ALA A 155 -10.18 -2.85 9.65
N LEU A 156 -9.89 -4.08 9.19
CA LEU A 156 -9.34 -5.14 10.03
C LEU A 156 -7.83 -4.99 10.24
N ARG A 157 -7.13 -4.36 9.27
CA ARG A 157 -5.69 -4.13 9.34
C ARG A 157 -5.33 -2.79 8.70
N VAL A 158 -4.63 -1.96 9.45
CA VAL A 158 -4.13 -0.65 8.98
C VAL A 158 -2.60 -0.64 9.11
N ILE A 159 -1.93 -0.22 8.05
CA ILE A 159 -0.51 0.09 8.01
C ILE A 159 -0.36 1.60 8.04
N LYS A 160 0.23 2.12 9.11
CA LYS A 160 0.46 3.56 9.27
C LYS A 160 1.84 3.91 8.75
N ASN A 161 1.90 4.74 7.73
CA ASN A 161 3.15 5.23 7.19
C ASN A 161 2.96 6.65 6.68
N SER A 162 3.31 7.61 7.53
CA SER A 162 3.20 9.05 7.26
C SER A 162 4.39 9.64 6.49
N SER A 163 5.32 8.79 6.04
CA SER A 163 6.49 9.25 5.31
C SER A 163 6.19 9.60 3.85
N LEU A 164 6.78 10.70 3.38
CA LEU A 164 6.77 11.10 1.97
C LEU A 164 7.40 10.05 1.04
N THR A 165 8.31 9.23 1.56
CA THR A 165 9.10 8.25 0.80
C THR A 165 8.77 6.79 1.15
N LEU A 166 7.69 6.51 1.89
CA LEU A 166 7.39 5.23 2.52
C LEU A 166 8.45 4.77 3.54
N SER A 167 9.33 5.64 3.97
CA SER A 167 10.43 5.31 4.90
C SER A 167 10.07 5.58 6.38
N GLY A 168 8.80 5.67 6.72
CA GLY A 168 8.35 5.93 8.08
C GLY A 168 8.37 7.42 8.48
N ASN A 169 7.87 7.71 9.67
CA ASN A 169 7.81 9.07 10.20
C ASN A 169 9.14 9.44 10.89
N LYS A 170 9.77 10.55 10.50
CA LYS A 170 11.02 11.02 11.11
C LYS A 170 10.87 11.40 12.58
N SER A 171 9.71 11.95 12.96
CA SER A 171 9.45 12.38 14.36
C SER A 171 9.04 11.23 15.28
N ASN A 172 8.48 10.15 14.73
CA ASN A 172 8.13 8.94 15.46
C ASN A 172 8.36 7.74 14.53
N PRO A 173 9.62 7.36 14.28
CA PRO A 173 9.97 6.31 13.36
C PRO A 173 9.52 4.95 13.90
N ALA A 174 9.08 4.07 13.01
CA ALA A 174 8.95 2.67 13.35
C ALA A 174 10.35 2.10 13.72
N LEU A 175 10.38 1.21 14.70
CA LEU A 175 11.61 0.61 15.17
C LEU A 175 11.80 -0.77 14.53
N ASP A 176 13.04 -1.16 14.30
CA ASP A 176 13.38 -2.52 13.90
C ASP A 176 13.37 -3.48 15.11
N SER A 177 13.66 -4.74 14.88
CA SER A 177 13.72 -5.78 15.93
C SER A 177 14.81 -5.54 16.98
N GLN A 178 15.74 -4.61 16.74
CA GLN A 178 16.77 -4.17 17.69
C GLN A 178 16.40 -2.86 18.41
N GLY A 179 15.19 -2.35 18.20
CA GLY A 179 14.72 -1.10 18.81
C GLY A 179 15.32 0.17 18.20
N LYS A 180 15.93 0.09 17.01
CA LYS A 180 16.51 1.25 16.32
C LYS A 180 15.52 1.82 15.28
N PRO A 181 15.52 3.16 15.07
CA PRO A 181 14.71 3.78 14.03
C PRO A 181 15.00 3.19 12.64
N SER A 182 13.97 2.72 11.95
CA SER A 182 14.10 2.04 10.68
C SER A 182 13.27 2.72 9.58
N LYS A 183 13.86 2.81 8.37
CA LYS A 183 13.17 3.27 7.15
C LYS A 183 12.41 2.16 6.43
N HIS A 184 12.58 0.92 6.85
CA HIS A 184 12.03 -0.27 6.20
C HIS A 184 10.82 -0.84 6.95
N HIS A 185 10.53 -0.29 8.13
CA HIS A 185 9.45 -0.73 9.00
C HIS A 185 8.27 0.24 8.97
N ALA A 186 7.08 -0.29 9.25
CA ALA A 186 5.88 0.49 9.46
C ALA A 186 5.12 -0.05 10.68
N MET A 187 4.32 0.82 11.29
CA MET A 187 3.43 0.43 12.38
C MET A 187 2.17 -0.23 11.81
N ILE A 188 1.89 -1.44 12.23
CA ILE A 188 0.73 -2.23 11.82
C ILE A 188 -0.24 -2.34 12.99
N TYR A 189 -1.49 -2.04 12.73
CA TYR A 189 -2.60 -2.12 13.66
C TYR A 189 -3.61 -3.12 13.14
N THR A 190 -3.94 -4.14 13.95
CA THR A 190 -5.03 -5.06 13.61
C THR A 190 -6.17 -4.88 14.58
N ALA A 191 -7.41 -4.99 14.09
CA ALA A 191 -8.61 -4.89 14.93
C ALA A 191 -8.55 -5.86 16.12
N GLU A 192 -7.99 -7.04 15.91
CA GLU A 192 -7.84 -8.06 16.97
C GLU A 192 -6.80 -7.65 18.03
N ALA A 193 -5.63 -7.15 17.62
CA ALA A 193 -4.62 -6.67 18.57
C ALA A 193 -5.13 -5.48 19.38
N ILE A 194 -5.86 -4.56 18.75
CA ILE A 194 -6.48 -3.41 19.40
C ILE A 194 -7.52 -3.87 20.44
N ARG A 195 -8.39 -4.80 20.06
CA ARG A 195 -9.43 -5.34 20.94
C ARG A 195 -8.86 -6.06 22.14
N ARG A 196 -7.77 -6.82 21.96
CA ARG A 196 -7.12 -7.58 23.05
C ARG A 196 -6.19 -6.76 23.93
N HIS A 197 -5.78 -5.58 23.47
CA HIS A 197 -4.80 -4.77 24.23
C HIS A 197 -5.43 -4.23 25.52
N PRO A 198 -4.82 -4.47 26.71
CA PRO A 198 -5.44 -4.14 27.99
C PRO A 198 -5.73 -2.65 28.19
N ASP A 199 -4.89 -1.77 27.64
CA ASP A 199 -5.05 -0.32 27.74
C ASP A 199 -5.88 0.30 26.63
N VAL A 200 -6.23 -0.48 25.57
CA VAL A 200 -7.01 0.02 24.42
C VAL A 200 -8.39 -0.62 24.42
N GLY A 201 -8.50 -1.92 24.18
CA GLY A 201 -9.72 -2.70 24.32
C GLY A 201 -10.90 -2.23 23.47
N LEU A 202 -10.64 -1.63 22.30
CA LEU A 202 -11.67 -1.05 21.44
C LEU A 202 -12.17 -2.07 20.41
N THR A 203 -13.48 -2.23 20.37
CA THR A 203 -14.24 -2.88 19.29
C THR A 203 -14.61 -1.86 18.20
N ARG A 204 -15.22 -2.30 17.09
CA ARG A 204 -15.77 -1.37 16.08
C ARG A 204 -16.80 -0.43 16.69
N GLY A 205 -17.72 -0.93 17.51
CA GLY A 205 -18.70 -0.09 18.22
C GLY A 205 -18.01 0.89 19.16
N GLY A 206 -16.98 0.44 19.87
CA GLY A 206 -16.16 1.30 20.71
C GLY A 206 -15.50 2.44 19.94
N PHE A 207 -14.97 2.20 18.74
CA PHE A 207 -14.44 3.24 17.86
C PHE A 207 -15.50 4.25 17.44
N VAL A 208 -16.69 3.79 17.02
CA VAL A 208 -17.79 4.66 16.61
C VAL A 208 -18.24 5.53 17.79
N LEU A 209 -18.45 4.94 18.98
CA LEU A 209 -18.86 5.70 20.17
C LEU A 209 -17.78 6.72 20.54
N PHE A 210 -16.50 6.36 20.55
CA PHE A 210 -15.41 7.29 20.80
C PHE A 210 -15.45 8.49 19.83
N ALA A 211 -15.63 8.22 18.52
CA ALA A 211 -15.67 9.25 17.48
C ALA A 211 -16.88 10.21 17.63
N MET A 212 -17.98 9.72 18.17
CA MET A 212 -19.16 10.55 18.43
C MET A 212 -19.07 11.38 19.71
N LEU A 213 -18.30 10.89 20.69
CA LEU A 213 -18.11 11.57 21.98
C LEU A 213 -17.06 12.68 21.91
N VAL A 214 -16.01 12.51 21.08
CA VAL A 214 -14.98 13.53 20.88
C VAL A 214 -15.13 14.23 19.53
N LYS A 215 -14.40 15.32 19.33
CA LYS A 215 -14.41 16.02 18.04
C LYS A 215 -13.86 15.15 16.94
N GLY A 216 -14.68 14.90 15.92
CA GLY A 216 -14.37 14.09 14.74
C GLY A 216 -14.59 14.83 13.42
N ASP A 217 -14.65 14.08 12.34
CA ASP A 217 -14.83 14.63 11.00
C ASP A 217 -16.28 15.10 10.73
N TYR A 218 -17.28 14.51 11.42
CA TYR A 218 -18.70 14.76 11.18
C TYR A 218 -19.40 15.52 12.32
N GLY A 219 -18.75 15.68 13.50
CA GLY A 219 -19.35 16.36 14.64
C GLY A 219 -18.32 16.89 15.62
N ASP A 220 -18.77 17.82 16.47
CA ASP A 220 -17.93 18.46 17.48
C ASP A 220 -17.79 17.65 18.78
N GLY A 221 -18.43 16.48 18.85
CA GLY A 221 -18.46 15.64 20.05
C GLY A 221 -19.46 16.12 21.11
N VAL A 222 -19.30 15.63 22.34
CA VAL A 222 -20.11 16.01 23.51
C VAL A 222 -19.26 16.93 24.39
N ARG A 223 -19.86 18.06 24.80
CA ARG A 223 -19.19 19.04 25.67
C ARG A 223 -18.67 18.35 26.95
N ASP A 224 -17.49 18.74 27.38
CA ASP A 224 -16.80 18.26 28.58
C ASP A 224 -16.44 16.75 28.58
N VAL A 225 -16.67 16.04 27.44
CA VAL A 225 -16.22 14.66 27.25
C VAL A 225 -14.87 14.66 26.54
N GLY A 226 -13.80 14.48 27.29
CA GLY A 226 -12.46 14.31 26.75
C GLY A 226 -12.15 12.87 26.37
N LYS A 227 -10.99 12.65 25.70
CA LYS A 227 -10.54 11.33 25.21
C LYS A 227 -10.53 10.23 26.28
N GLY A 228 -10.22 10.57 27.55
CA GLY A 228 -10.19 9.60 28.65
C GLY A 228 -11.56 9.06 29.02
N ILE A 229 -12.57 9.94 29.08
CA ILE A 229 -13.96 9.56 29.33
C ILE A 229 -14.52 8.78 28.14
N ALA A 230 -14.27 9.26 26.93
CA ALA A 230 -14.71 8.58 25.71
C ALA A 230 -14.13 7.16 25.60
N LEU A 231 -12.84 6.97 25.90
CA LEU A 231 -12.19 5.65 25.94
C LEU A 231 -12.84 4.75 26.99
N GLY A 232 -13.05 5.26 28.20
CA GLY A 232 -13.69 4.51 29.27
C GLY A 232 -15.08 4.01 28.89
N LEU A 233 -15.94 4.88 28.36
CA LEU A 233 -17.28 4.52 27.89
C LEU A 233 -17.25 3.55 26.71
N ALA A 234 -16.33 3.73 25.76
CA ALA A 234 -16.16 2.84 24.63
C ALA A 234 -15.78 1.41 25.07
N ARG A 235 -14.96 1.27 26.11
CA ARG A 235 -14.56 -0.01 26.73
C ARG A 235 -15.68 -0.69 27.51
N CYS A 236 -16.71 0.05 27.90
CA CYS A 236 -17.87 -0.50 28.62
C CYS A 236 -18.81 -1.34 27.74
N GLY A 237 -18.59 -1.38 26.41
CA GLY A 237 -19.45 -2.11 25.48
C GLY A 237 -20.63 -1.30 24.92
N PHE A 238 -20.86 -0.08 25.40
CA PHE A 238 -21.98 0.77 24.96
C PHE A 238 -21.96 1.06 23.45
N GLY A 239 -20.78 1.07 22.83
CA GLY A 239 -20.66 1.26 21.39
C GLY A 239 -21.19 0.07 20.59
N ASP A 240 -20.99 -1.16 21.07
CA ASP A 240 -21.51 -2.36 20.41
C ASP A 240 -23.03 -2.45 20.56
N GLU A 241 -23.56 -2.13 21.73
CA GLU A 241 -25.01 -1.98 21.96
C GLU A 241 -25.63 -0.94 20.99
N LEU A 242 -24.95 0.20 20.80
CA LEU A 242 -25.40 1.24 19.87
C LEU A 242 -25.40 0.76 18.41
N LEU A 243 -24.40 -0.04 18.00
CA LEU A 243 -24.37 -0.66 16.67
C LEU A 243 -25.55 -1.61 16.48
N GLU A 244 -25.88 -2.44 17.45
CA GLU A 244 -27.00 -3.35 17.42
C GLU A 244 -28.33 -2.59 17.30
N LEU A 245 -28.54 -1.52 18.08
CA LEU A 245 -29.70 -0.64 17.99
C LEU A 245 -29.80 -0.02 16.59
N PHE A 246 -28.69 0.49 16.05
CA PHE A 246 -28.69 1.07 14.72
C PHE A 246 -29.12 0.08 13.64
N HIS A 247 -28.71 -1.18 13.71
CA HIS A 247 -29.11 -2.20 12.74
C HIS A 247 -30.58 -2.57 12.82
N ARG A 248 -31.20 -2.46 14.00
CA ARG A 248 -32.65 -2.71 14.19
C ARG A 248 -33.55 -1.58 13.69
N ARG A 249 -33.01 -0.36 13.43
CA ARG A 249 -33.78 0.84 13.06
C ARG A 249 -34.68 0.69 11.82
N SER A 250 -34.36 -0.26 10.94
CA SER A 250 -35.14 -0.53 9.72
C SER A 250 -36.39 -1.36 9.95
N THR A 251 -36.50 -2.01 11.10
CA THR A 251 -37.59 -2.95 11.43
C THR A 251 -38.41 -2.51 12.62
N GLU A 252 -37.90 -1.60 13.46
CA GLU A 252 -38.58 -1.15 14.69
C GLU A 252 -38.28 0.31 15.01
N ASP A 253 -39.16 0.93 15.84
CA ASP A 253 -38.86 2.25 16.42
C ASP A 253 -37.86 2.12 17.58
N ILE A 254 -36.61 2.49 17.30
CA ILE A 254 -35.52 2.39 18.28
C ILE A 254 -35.45 3.57 19.27
N ARG A 255 -36.30 4.59 19.16
CA ARG A 255 -36.24 5.78 20.05
C ARG A 255 -36.35 5.42 21.53
N PRO A 256 -37.29 4.57 21.98
CA PRO A 256 -37.35 4.15 23.38
C PRO A 256 -36.09 3.40 23.83
N ALA A 257 -35.55 2.48 22.97
CA ALA A 257 -34.35 1.75 23.28
C ALA A 257 -33.09 2.65 23.34
N LEU A 258 -32.99 3.69 22.48
CA LEU A 258 -31.95 4.70 22.56
C LEU A 258 -32.06 5.55 23.86
N ALA A 259 -33.27 5.84 24.33
CA ALA A 259 -33.44 6.54 25.60
C ALA A 259 -32.97 5.70 26.79
N CYS A 260 -33.31 4.39 26.82
CA CYS A 260 -32.80 3.46 27.81
C CYS A 260 -31.28 3.32 27.75
N TRP A 261 -30.70 3.14 26.55
CA TRP A 261 -29.27 3.07 26.32
C TRP A 261 -28.56 4.34 26.87
N ARG A 262 -29.08 5.53 26.57
CA ARG A 262 -28.53 6.79 27.06
C ARG A 262 -28.57 6.87 28.58
N SER A 263 -29.67 6.43 29.21
CA SER A 263 -29.80 6.35 30.66
C SER A 263 -28.75 5.42 31.26
N SER A 264 -28.46 4.27 30.64
CA SER A 264 -27.43 3.34 31.07
C SER A 264 -26.03 3.95 30.96
N VAL A 265 -25.73 4.70 29.89
CA VAL A 265 -24.46 5.43 29.75
C VAL A 265 -24.33 6.52 30.81
N ASN A 266 -25.39 7.28 31.09
CA ASN A 266 -25.38 8.30 32.14
C ASN A 266 -25.19 7.67 33.53
N LEU A 267 -25.86 6.56 33.80
CA LEU A 267 -25.66 5.82 35.05
C LEU A 267 -24.19 5.40 35.22
N GLU A 268 -23.54 4.88 34.15
CA GLU A 268 -22.11 4.52 34.22
C GLU A 268 -21.22 5.76 34.41
N LEU A 269 -21.52 6.89 33.77
CA LEU A 269 -20.82 8.16 34.03
C LEU A 269 -20.88 8.54 35.50
N HIS A 270 -22.08 8.43 36.12
CA HIS A 270 -22.29 8.82 37.51
C HIS A 270 -21.72 7.84 38.54
N THR A 271 -21.70 6.55 38.24
CA THR A 271 -21.34 5.50 39.22
C THR A 271 -19.99 4.86 38.97
N ASN A 272 -19.51 4.83 37.71
CA ASN A 272 -18.34 4.08 37.27
C ASN A 272 -18.37 2.60 37.71
N SER A 273 -19.54 1.99 37.60
CA SER A 273 -19.78 0.61 38.07
C SER A 273 -18.92 -0.44 37.36
N LYS A 274 -18.62 -0.22 36.06
CA LYS A 274 -17.74 -1.09 35.26
C LYS A 274 -16.25 -0.80 35.44
N LYS A 275 -15.88 0.23 36.23
CA LYS A 275 -14.50 0.64 36.57
C LYS A 275 -13.60 0.88 35.35
N GLN A 276 -14.19 1.34 34.23
CA GLN A 276 -13.45 1.70 33.03
C GLN A 276 -13.13 3.20 32.94
N LEU A 277 -13.79 4.03 33.71
CA LEU A 277 -13.51 5.46 33.86
C LEU A 277 -12.45 5.67 34.96
N ARG A 278 -11.74 6.80 34.90
CA ARG A 278 -10.77 7.16 35.93
C ARG A 278 -11.43 7.39 37.31
N HIS A 279 -12.61 8.01 37.30
CA HIS A 279 -13.51 8.24 38.44
C HIS A 279 -14.94 8.43 37.93
N SER A 280 -15.90 8.55 38.82
CA SER A 280 -17.28 8.92 38.46
C SER A 280 -17.39 10.42 38.10
N TYR A 281 -18.34 10.76 37.26
CA TYR A 281 -18.64 12.13 36.78
C TYR A 281 -20.11 12.48 37.01
N PRO A 282 -20.55 12.73 38.28
CA PRO A 282 -21.98 12.89 38.57
C PRO A 282 -22.64 14.11 37.91
N ALA A 283 -21.86 15.14 37.56
CA ALA A 283 -22.35 16.36 36.90
C ALA A 283 -22.40 16.24 35.36
N LEU A 284 -21.86 15.14 34.78
CA LEU A 284 -21.81 14.96 33.34
C LEU A 284 -22.90 14.01 32.86
N SER A 285 -23.65 14.41 31.84
CA SER A 285 -24.65 13.55 31.20
C SER A 285 -24.67 13.79 29.70
N LEU A 286 -24.98 12.74 28.94
CA LEU A 286 -25.20 12.86 27.52
C LEU A 286 -26.43 13.73 27.23
N PRO A 287 -26.36 14.59 26.19
CA PRO A 287 -27.50 15.39 25.75
C PRO A 287 -28.72 14.53 25.37
N PRO A 288 -29.95 15.02 25.53
CA PRO A 288 -31.18 14.28 25.21
C PRO A 288 -31.27 13.84 23.74
N ASP A 289 -30.65 14.57 22.83
CA ASP A 289 -30.61 14.34 21.39
C ASP A 289 -29.40 13.47 20.97
N PHE A 290 -28.53 13.07 21.89
CA PHE A 290 -27.44 12.15 21.60
C PHE A 290 -27.96 10.69 21.53
N PRO A 291 -27.54 9.88 20.56
CA PRO A 291 -26.61 10.17 19.45
C PRO A 291 -27.30 10.89 18.28
N ASN A 292 -26.55 11.79 17.62
CA ASN A 292 -27.01 12.31 16.34
C ASN A 292 -27.03 11.17 15.30
N MET A 293 -28.21 10.80 14.83
CA MET A 293 -28.42 9.64 13.96
C MET A 293 -27.76 9.79 12.59
N GLN A 294 -27.67 11.00 12.05
CA GLN A 294 -27.00 11.23 10.76
C GLN A 294 -25.49 11.03 10.88
N ILE A 295 -24.88 11.49 11.98
CA ILE A 295 -23.47 11.29 12.26
C ILE A 295 -23.19 9.79 12.48
N LEU A 296 -24.06 9.12 13.24
CA LEU A 296 -23.96 7.69 13.49
C LEU A 296 -24.03 6.89 12.18
N GLU A 297 -24.97 7.23 11.29
CA GLU A 297 -25.10 6.61 9.97
C GLU A 297 -23.82 6.79 9.13
N ASN A 298 -23.23 7.98 9.11
CA ASN A 298 -22.00 8.24 8.36
C ASN A 298 -20.84 7.33 8.78
N TYR A 299 -20.77 6.94 10.07
CA TYR A 299 -19.72 6.03 10.56
C TYR A 299 -20.06 4.54 10.37
N ILE A 300 -21.32 4.15 10.57
CA ILE A 300 -21.73 2.74 10.57
C ILE A 300 -22.00 2.24 9.15
N ASP A 301 -22.71 3.04 8.35
CA ASP A 301 -23.20 2.71 7.01
C ASP A 301 -22.82 3.82 6.00
N PRO A 302 -21.52 4.09 5.83
CA PRO A 302 -21.04 5.09 4.90
C PRO A 302 -21.40 4.73 3.46
N ILE A 303 -21.44 5.73 2.59
CA ILE A 303 -21.65 5.49 1.16
C ILE A 303 -20.39 4.86 0.56
N CYS A 304 -20.45 3.56 0.32
CA CYS A 304 -19.40 2.77 -0.32
C CYS A 304 -20.03 1.72 -1.26
N SER A 305 -19.22 0.90 -1.88
CA SER A 305 -19.67 -0.14 -2.82
C SER A 305 -20.67 -1.13 -2.21
N ALA A 306 -20.63 -1.36 -0.89
CA ALA A 306 -21.61 -2.19 -0.18
C ALA A 306 -23.03 -1.66 -0.30
N ARG A 307 -23.21 -0.36 -0.07
CA ARG A 307 -24.53 0.32 -0.06
C ARG A 307 -25.17 0.37 -1.45
N VAL A 308 -24.36 0.31 -2.50
CA VAL A 308 -24.81 0.38 -3.90
C VAL A 308 -25.04 -1.01 -4.52
N GLY A 309 -25.03 -2.06 -3.70
CA GLY A 309 -25.32 -3.43 -4.13
C GLY A 309 -24.13 -4.17 -4.77
N SER A 310 -22.95 -3.58 -4.79
CA SER A 310 -21.71 -4.22 -5.21
C SER A 310 -21.08 -4.97 -4.04
N ILE A 311 -21.54 -6.18 -3.75
CA ILE A 311 -21.04 -6.99 -2.66
C ILE A 311 -19.51 -7.17 -2.82
N GLY A 312 -18.75 -6.67 -1.83
CA GLY A 312 -17.30 -6.82 -1.75
C GLY A 312 -16.49 -5.98 -2.75
N GLY A 313 -17.10 -5.01 -3.48
CA GLY A 313 -16.34 -4.13 -4.39
C GLY A 313 -15.65 -4.84 -5.55
N GLY A 314 -15.91 -6.14 -5.76
CA GLY A 314 -15.27 -6.98 -6.77
C GLY A 314 -13.84 -7.39 -6.39
N LYS A 315 -13.28 -8.36 -7.12
CA LYS A 315 -11.87 -8.77 -7.00
C LYS A 315 -10.94 -7.68 -7.52
N MET A 316 -9.71 -7.65 -7.04
CA MET A 316 -8.67 -6.85 -7.68
C MET A 316 -8.48 -7.28 -9.14
N ARG A 317 -8.29 -6.29 -10.01
CA ARG A 317 -8.06 -6.52 -11.44
C ARG A 317 -6.57 -6.82 -11.66
N ASP A 318 -6.26 -7.61 -12.67
CA ASP A 318 -4.90 -7.69 -13.18
C ASP A 318 -4.62 -6.44 -14.04
N SER A 319 -4.04 -5.42 -13.41
CA SER A 319 -3.68 -4.14 -14.05
C SER A 319 -2.38 -4.24 -14.85
N GLY A 320 -1.76 -5.42 -14.86
CA GLY A 320 -0.49 -5.65 -15.50
C GLY A 320 0.72 -5.41 -14.63
N GLU A 321 1.83 -5.11 -15.28
CA GLU A 321 3.10 -4.82 -14.62
C GLU A 321 3.66 -3.46 -15.04
N LEU A 322 4.74 -3.06 -14.37
CA LEU A 322 5.48 -1.85 -14.67
C LEU A 322 5.91 -1.80 -16.14
N ASN A 323 5.52 -0.77 -16.88
CA ASN A 323 5.94 -0.54 -18.26
C ASN A 323 7.11 0.45 -18.31
N LEU A 324 8.32 -0.05 -18.53
CA LEU A 324 9.55 0.75 -18.52
C LEU A 324 9.60 1.76 -19.68
N ALA A 325 9.07 1.41 -20.86
CA ALA A 325 9.04 2.31 -22.00
C ALA A 325 8.11 3.50 -21.75
N HIS A 326 6.89 3.25 -21.25
CA HIS A 326 5.95 4.31 -20.91
C HIS A 326 6.44 5.16 -19.73
N ALA A 327 7.12 4.55 -18.75
CA ALA A 327 7.75 5.28 -17.67
C ALA A 327 8.83 6.25 -18.20
N ALA A 328 9.66 5.81 -19.13
CA ALA A 328 10.69 6.63 -19.74
C ALA A 328 10.10 7.80 -20.55
N ALA A 329 9.08 7.52 -21.37
CA ALA A 329 8.35 8.54 -22.12
C ALA A 329 7.69 9.59 -21.20
N PHE A 330 7.13 9.15 -20.06
CA PHE A 330 6.56 10.04 -19.05
C PHE A 330 7.63 10.94 -18.41
N CYS A 331 8.78 10.36 -18.05
CA CYS A 331 9.88 11.13 -17.46
C CYS A 331 10.45 12.16 -18.46
N GLU A 332 10.61 11.77 -19.72
CA GLU A 332 11.03 12.70 -20.78
C GLU A 332 10.05 13.84 -20.96
N GLU A 333 8.74 13.57 -20.87
CA GLU A 333 7.69 14.59 -21.02
C GLU A 333 7.61 15.53 -19.82
N LYS A 334 7.68 15.01 -18.59
CA LYS A 334 7.29 15.72 -17.38
C LYS A 334 8.43 16.25 -16.52
N PHE A 335 9.66 15.74 -16.66
CA PHE A 335 10.76 16.09 -15.74
C PHE A 335 11.92 16.76 -16.50
N GLY A 336 11.92 18.10 -16.52
CA GLY A 336 12.91 18.90 -17.25
C GLY A 336 14.34 18.67 -16.80
N GLU A 337 14.54 18.49 -15.51
CA GLU A 337 15.87 18.43 -14.89
C GLU A 337 16.65 17.16 -15.27
N TRP A 338 15.94 16.06 -15.57
CA TRP A 338 16.58 14.78 -15.87
C TRP A 338 15.81 13.95 -16.90
N GLY A 339 14.87 14.58 -17.63
CA GLY A 339 14.08 13.95 -18.68
C GLY A 339 14.85 13.69 -19.98
N TYR A 340 16.18 13.67 -19.96
CA TYR A 340 17.02 13.34 -21.12
C TYR A 340 17.56 11.91 -21.01
N ARG A 341 17.97 11.34 -22.14
CA ARG A 341 18.23 9.89 -22.31
C ARG A 341 19.18 9.30 -21.26
N THR A 342 20.36 9.91 -21.10
CA THR A 342 21.39 9.37 -20.18
C THR A 342 20.95 9.43 -18.72
N ALA A 343 20.26 10.50 -18.31
CA ALA A 343 19.77 10.63 -16.95
C ALA A 343 18.60 9.70 -16.65
N ILE A 344 17.65 9.51 -17.58
CA ILE A 344 16.55 8.56 -17.42
C ILE A 344 17.11 7.16 -17.17
N ILE A 345 18.01 6.67 -18.03
CA ILE A 345 18.59 5.33 -17.91
C ILE A 345 19.36 5.18 -16.59
N LYS A 346 20.17 6.16 -16.22
CA LYS A 346 20.93 6.17 -14.96
C LYS A 346 20.00 6.12 -13.74
N ARG A 347 18.92 6.90 -13.73
CA ARG A 347 17.94 6.91 -12.64
C ARG A 347 17.13 5.63 -12.59
N PHE A 348 16.72 5.08 -13.73
CA PHE A 348 15.99 3.81 -13.76
C PHE A 348 16.81 2.66 -13.21
N ARG A 349 18.12 2.65 -13.47
CA ARG A 349 19.03 1.67 -12.88
C ARG A 349 18.95 1.64 -11.35
N SER A 350 18.87 2.79 -10.71
CA SER A 350 18.82 2.90 -9.24
C SER A 350 17.40 2.82 -8.65
N LEU A 351 16.38 3.23 -9.41
CA LEU A 351 15.02 3.38 -8.88
C LEU A 351 14.07 2.25 -9.30
N MET A 352 14.18 1.76 -10.54
CA MET A 352 13.15 0.92 -11.15
C MET A 352 13.60 -0.51 -11.48
N TRP A 353 14.86 -0.77 -11.76
CA TRP A 353 15.27 -2.10 -12.23
C TRP A 353 15.18 -3.18 -11.16
N GLU A 354 15.40 -2.82 -9.89
CA GLU A 354 15.11 -3.74 -8.77
C GLU A 354 13.61 -4.05 -8.70
N ALA A 355 12.75 -3.02 -8.79
CA ALA A 355 11.31 -3.19 -8.83
C ALA A 355 10.85 -4.04 -10.03
N ALA A 356 11.40 -3.76 -11.22
CA ALA A 356 11.13 -4.53 -12.42
C ALA A 356 11.51 -6.02 -12.25
N THR A 357 12.66 -6.29 -11.62
CA THR A 357 13.10 -7.66 -11.31
C THR A 357 12.11 -8.38 -10.41
N MET A 358 11.66 -7.73 -9.33
CA MET A 358 10.67 -8.29 -8.41
C MET A 358 9.34 -8.62 -9.12
N ARG A 359 8.92 -7.77 -10.07
CA ARG A 359 7.72 -8.01 -10.88
C ARG A 359 7.88 -9.19 -11.83
N VAL A 360 9.03 -9.31 -12.51
CA VAL A 360 9.34 -10.46 -13.36
C VAL A 360 9.32 -11.75 -12.56
N LEU A 361 9.98 -11.79 -11.40
CA LEU A 361 9.99 -12.97 -10.53
C LEU A 361 8.58 -13.35 -10.05
N ARG A 362 7.76 -12.38 -9.66
CA ARG A 362 6.38 -12.65 -9.28
C ARG A 362 5.59 -13.26 -10.44
N ARG A 363 5.71 -12.73 -11.65
CA ARG A 363 5.00 -13.26 -12.83
C ARG A 363 5.48 -14.66 -13.19
N ALA A 364 6.78 -14.91 -13.16
CA ALA A 364 7.33 -16.24 -13.38
C ALA A 364 6.84 -17.26 -12.32
N ALA A 365 6.72 -16.81 -11.06
CA ALA A 365 6.15 -17.66 -10.01
C ALA A 365 4.67 -17.97 -10.26
N LEU A 366 3.87 -17.01 -10.74
CA LEU A 366 2.48 -17.25 -11.12
C LEU A 366 2.34 -18.21 -12.31
N GLU A 367 3.24 -18.16 -13.29
CA GLU A 367 3.26 -19.15 -14.38
C GLU A 367 3.61 -20.56 -13.87
N THR A 368 4.50 -20.66 -12.88
CA THR A 368 4.78 -21.94 -12.19
C THR A 368 3.54 -22.46 -11.46
N ASP A 369 2.85 -21.58 -10.73
CA ASP A 369 1.62 -21.94 -10.01
C ASP A 369 0.52 -22.42 -10.98
N GLU A 370 0.39 -21.79 -12.15
CA GLU A 370 -0.61 -22.18 -13.15
C GLU A 370 -0.31 -23.56 -13.73
N LYS A 371 0.95 -23.84 -14.07
CA LYS A 371 1.40 -25.18 -14.52
C LYS A 371 1.09 -26.24 -13.47
N GLU A 372 1.41 -25.97 -12.21
CA GLU A 372 1.15 -26.90 -11.11
C GLU A 372 -0.35 -27.08 -10.88
N ARG A 373 -1.15 -26.01 -10.97
CA ARG A 373 -2.60 -26.08 -10.87
C ARG A 373 -3.22 -26.98 -11.94
N THR A 374 -2.76 -26.83 -13.18
CA THR A 374 -3.21 -27.66 -14.31
C THR A 374 -2.90 -29.14 -14.05
N LYS A 375 -1.66 -29.47 -13.65
CA LYS A 375 -1.28 -30.84 -13.30
C LYS A 375 -2.16 -31.44 -12.21
N ARG A 376 -2.43 -30.71 -11.12
CA ARG A 376 -3.27 -31.16 -10.02
C ARG A 376 -4.71 -31.43 -10.46
N LEU A 377 -5.26 -30.55 -11.29
CA LEU A 377 -6.61 -30.76 -11.85
C LEU A 377 -6.68 -32.01 -12.73
N GLU A 378 -5.66 -32.28 -13.54
CA GLU A 378 -5.55 -33.50 -14.36
C GLU A 378 -5.50 -34.78 -13.50
N HIS A 379 -4.95 -34.69 -12.29
CA HIS A 379 -4.89 -35.82 -11.33
C HIS A 379 -6.06 -35.85 -10.33
N GLY A 380 -7.06 -34.96 -10.48
CA GLY A 380 -8.22 -34.89 -9.58
C GLY A 380 -7.91 -34.34 -8.18
N GLU A 381 -6.80 -33.64 -8.02
CA GLU A 381 -6.36 -33.04 -6.76
C GLU A 381 -6.88 -31.61 -6.57
N SER A 382 -6.73 -31.09 -5.35
CA SER A 382 -7.07 -29.69 -5.05
C SER A 382 -6.21 -28.72 -5.86
N SER A 383 -6.85 -27.78 -6.55
CA SER A 383 -6.19 -26.72 -7.33
C SER A 383 -5.56 -25.60 -6.49
N VAL A 384 -5.72 -25.66 -5.16
CA VAL A 384 -5.23 -24.62 -4.25
C VAL A 384 -3.74 -24.82 -3.97
N ILE A 385 -2.93 -23.84 -4.35
CA ILE A 385 -1.49 -23.81 -4.11
C ILE A 385 -1.22 -22.95 -2.87
N LYS A 386 -0.81 -23.62 -1.79
CA LYS A 386 -0.38 -22.96 -0.54
C LYS A 386 1.14 -23.06 -0.42
N GLY A 387 1.77 -21.93 -0.17
CA GLY A 387 3.21 -21.86 0.02
C GLY A 387 4.02 -21.78 -1.28
N PRO A 388 5.33 -21.51 -1.17
CA PRO A 388 6.24 -21.50 -2.31
C PRO A 388 6.40 -22.90 -2.89
N LEU A 389 6.47 -22.97 -4.22
CA LEU A 389 6.82 -24.20 -4.93
C LEU A 389 8.35 -24.25 -5.14
N THR A 390 8.88 -25.46 -5.32
CA THR A 390 10.25 -25.66 -5.79
C THR A 390 10.18 -26.59 -6.99
N PRO A 391 9.95 -26.03 -8.19
CA PRO A 391 9.85 -26.85 -9.40
C PRO A 391 11.18 -27.54 -9.70
N SER A 392 11.12 -28.66 -10.42
CA SER A 392 12.35 -29.27 -10.94
C SER A 392 13.05 -28.31 -11.92
N PRO A 393 14.37 -28.41 -12.08
CA PRO A 393 15.11 -27.56 -13.02
C PRO A 393 14.54 -27.52 -14.45
N ALA A 394 14.02 -28.64 -14.93
CA ALA A 394 13.43 -28.76 -16.27
C ALA A 394 12.05 -28.05 -16.38
N GLU A 395 11.33 -27.88 -15.29
CA GLU A 395 10.00 -27.28 -15.25
C GLU A 395 10.02 -25.79 -14.86
N ALA A 396 11.16 -25.30 -14.36
CA ALA A 396 11.33 -23.95 -13.90
C ALA A 396 11.16 -22.94 -15.05
N VAL A 397 10.46 -21.86 -14.78
CA VAL A 397 10.20 -20.79 -15.76
C VAL A 397 11.47 -19.96 -16.00
N GLY A 398 12.27 -19.73 -14.95
CA GLY A 398 13.46 -18.88 -15.01
C GLY A 398 13.14 -17.41 -15.32
N THR A 399 14.17 -16.69 -15.75
CA THR A 399 14.05 -15.28 -16.15
C THR A 399 14.65 -15.03 -17.55
N PRO A 400 14.23 -15.76 -18.59
CA PRO A 400 14.76 -15.54 -19.94
C PRO A 400 14.34 -14.16 -20.47
N ALA A 401 15.12 -13.64 -21.41
CA ALA A 401 14.93 -12.28 -21.93
C ALA A 401 13.54 -12.05 -22.55
N TYR A 402 12.97 -13.05 -23.21
CA TYR A 402 11.63 -12.92 -23.80
C TYR A 402 10.54 -12.72 -22.75
N LEU A 403 10.62 -13.35 -21.57
CA LEU A 403 9.69 -13.14 -20.47
C LEU A 403 9.82 -11.73 -19.90
N VAL A 404 11.03 -11.23 -19.75
CA VAL A 404 11.27 -9.84 -19.31
C VAL A 404 10.57 -8.85 -20.26
N LYS A 405 10.74 -9.03 -21.56
CA LYS A 405 10.08 -8.22 -22.58
C LYS A 405 8.56 -8.38 -22.54
N LYS A 406 8.04 -9.62 -22.43
CA LYS A 406 6.61 -9.91 -22.30
C LYS A 406 5.97 -9.16 -21.14
N TYR A 407 6.57 -9.18 -19.97
CA TYR A 407 5.94 -8.57 -18.78
C TYR A 407 6.10 -7.05 -18.70
N LEU A 408 7.23 -6.51 -19.13
CA LEU A 408 7.56 -5.09 -18.90
C LEU A 408 7.39 -4.18 -20.13
N ALA A 409 7.15 -4.72 -21.31
CA ALA A 409 6.98 -3.97 -22.55
C ALA A 409 5.55 -4.04 -23.14
N MET A 410 4.73 -5.05 -22.76
CA MET A 410 3.40 -5.21 -23.33
C MET A 410 2.41 -4.20 -22.76
N THR A 411 1.60 -3.61 -23.64
CA THR A 411 0.44 -2.78 -23.27
C THR A 411 -0.74 -3.64 -22.84
N ASP A 412 -1.76 -3.05 -22.19
CA ASP A 412 -2.99 -3.77 -21.84
C ASP A 412 -3.74 -4.28 -23.08
N VAL A 413 -3.64 -3.57 -24.20
CA VAL A 413 -4.21 -3.99 -25.48
C VAL A 413 -3.52 -5.24 -26.01
N ASP A 414 -2.19 -5.27 -25.94
CA ASP A 414 -1.40 -6.42 -26.39
C ASP A 414 -1.66 -7.64 -25.50
N ARG A 415 -1.81 -7.44 -24.19
CA ARG A 415 -2.16 -8.52 -23.25
C ARG A 415 -3.55 -9.09 -23.51
N ARG A 416 -4.55 -8.26 -23.77
CA ARG A 416 -5.90 -8.72 -24.14
C ARG A 416 -5.90 -9.49 -25.46
N ARG A 417 -5.15 -9.04 -26.46
CA ARG A 417 -4.98 -9.76 -27.73
C ARG A 417 -4.32 -11.11 -27.55
N ALA A 418 -3.28 -11.19 -26.72
CA ALA A 418 -2.58 -12.44 -26.41
C ALA A 418 -3.49 -13.43 -25.66
N ALA A 419 -4.40 -12.96 -24.81
CA ALA A 419 -5.39 -13.81 -24.11
C ALA A 419 -6.45 -14.38 -25.06
N PHE A 420 -6.71 -13.76 -26.23
CA PHE A 420 -7.68 -14.21 -27.23
C PHE A 420 -7.07 -15.05 -28.37
N GLY A 421 -5.89 -15.64 -28.21
CA GLY A 421 -5.42 -16.73 -29.05
C GLY A 421 -4.45 -16.38 -30.19
N SER A 422 -3.96 -15.16 -30.27
CA SER A 422 -2.83 -14.83 -31.15
C SER A 422 -1.58 -14.67 -30.29
N GLN A 423 -0.89 -15.78 -29.98
CA GLN A 423 0.46 -15.65 -29.44
C GLN A 423 1.31 -14.97 -30.51
N PRO A 424 1.94 -13.81 -30.24
CA PRO A 424 2.99 -13.34 -31.13
C PRO A 424 4.07 -14.43 -31.10
N SER A 425 4.40 -14.97 -32.26
CA SER A 425 5.50 -15.89 -32.43
C SER A 425 6.80 -15.17 -32.08
N PHE A 426 7.23 -15.26 -30.83
CA PHE A 426 8.58 -14.87 -30.40
C PHE A 426 9.55 -15.99 -30.76
N GLU A 427 9.56 -16.39 -32.02
CA GLU A 427 10.61 -17.22 -32.61
C GLU A 427 11.81 -16.35 -32.91
N GLY A 428 12.73 -16.35 -31.99
CA GLY A 428 14.06 -15.76 -32.12
C GLY A 428 14.89 -16.13 -30.89
N ARG A 429 15.21 -17.42 -30.74
CA ARG A 429 16.32 -17.85 -29.87
C ARG A 429 17.62 -17.35 -30.46
N ASN A 430 17.86 -16.05 -30.36
CA ASN A 430 19.21 -15.55 -30.57
C ASN A 430 20.04 -15.89 -29.32
N SER A 431 21.14 -16.58 -29.50
CA SER A 431 22.11 -16.97 -28.47
C SER A 431 22.73 -15.80 -27.67
N ARG A 432 22.31 -14.57 -27.93
CA ARG A 432 22.72 -13.35 -27.23
C ARG A 432 21.79 -12.92 -26.08
N ASP A 433 20.63 -13.53 -25.94
CA ASP A 433 19.63 -13.13 -24.92
C ASP A 433 19.95 -13.84 -23.59
N ARG A 434 20.82 -13.22 -22.79
CA ARG A 434 21.14 -13.70 -21.44
C ARG A 434 19.94 -13.59 -20.52
N PRO A 435 19.73 -14.55 -19.59
CA PRO A 435 18.68 -14.43 -18.58
C PRO A 435 18.90 -13.19 -17.71
N LEU A 436 17.84 -12.67 -17.13
CA LEU A 436 17.92 -11.49 -16.26
C LEU A 436 18.78 -11.76 -15.02
N ILE A 437 18.51 -12.86 -14.30
CA ILE A 437 19.32 -13.30 -13.16
C ILE A 437 20.35 -14.31 -13.68
N THR A 438 21.63 -13.99 -13.47
CA THR A 438 22.74 -14.79 -14.02
C THR A 438 23.48 -15.62 -12.97
N LYS A 439 23.53 -15.14 -11.71
CA LYS A 439 24.31 -15.80 -10.66
C LYS A 439 23.83 -15.38 -9.27
N ILE A 440 23.95 -16.30 -8.29
CA ILE A 440 23.87 -16.02 -6.85
C ILE A 440 25.29 -15.80 -6.34
N LEU A 441 25.49 -14.71 -5.58
CA LEU A 441 26.80 -14.28 -5.08
C LEU A 441 26.95 -14.41 -3.57
N GLY A 442 25.85 -14.61 -2.83
CA GLY A 442 25.86 -14.70 -1.37
C GLY A 442 24.45 -14.71 -0.80
N THR A 443 24.38 -14.90 0.51
CA THR A 443 23.14 -14.90 1.26
C THR A 443 23.23 -13.96 2.46
N ARG A 444 22.10 -13.49 2.96
CA ARG A 444 22.01 -12.73 4.20
C ARG A 444 20.66 -12.91 4.89
N GLN A 445 20.65 -12.59 6.18
CA GLN A 445 19.47 -12.23 6.94
C GLN A 445 19.76 -10.87 7.59
N HIS A 446 18.87 -9.88 7.41
CA HIS A 446 19.15 -8.53 7.86
C HIS A 446 18.00 -7.95 8.67
N VAL A 447 18.31 -7.09 9.63
CA VAL A 447 17.33 -6.45 10.54
C VAL A 447 16.29 -5.64 9.76
N SER A 448 16.70 -4.98 8.65
CA SER A 448 15.78 -4.18 7.82
C SER A 448 14.65 -4.99 7.18
N THR A 449 14.79 -6.31 7.12
CA THR A 449 13.79 -7.24 6.58
C THR A 449 13.28 -8.23 7.63
N ASP A 450 13.43 -7.91 8.94
CA ASP A 450 13.08 -8.78 10.06
C ASP A 450 13.64 -10.21 9.89
N GLY A 451 14.91 -10.31 9.44
CA GLY A 451 15.58 -11.59 9.26
C GLY A 451 15.09 -12.40 8.06
N LEU A 452 14.33 -11.82 7.13
CA LEU A 452 13.94 -12.51 5.89
C LEU A 452 15.21 -12.99 5.15
N PRO A 453 15.31 -14.30 4.80
CA PRO A 453 16.44 -14.79 4.01
C PRO A 453 16.44 -14.18 2.60
N GLU A 454 17.60 -13.66 2.18
CA GLU A 454 17.79 -13.03 0.87
C GLU A 454 19.06 -13.54 0.19
N TYR A 455 18.98 -13.77 -1.12
CA TYR A 455 20.15 -13.99 -1.97
C TYR A 455 20.63 -12.67 -2.58
N ARG A 456 21.94 -12.49 -2.62
CA ARG A 456 22.57 -11.45 -3.44
C ARG A 456 22.73 -11.98 -4.86
N VAL A 457 21.90 -11.53 -5.77
CA VAL A 457 21.91 -11.96 -7.16
C VAL A 457 22.60 -10.96 -8.06
N GLU A 458 23.21 -11.46 -9.13
CA GLU A 458 23.74 -10.65 -10.22
C GLU A 458 22.69 -10.59 -11.34
N LEU A 459 22.38 -9.36 -11.78
CA LEU A 459 21.44 -9.07 -12.85
C LEU A 459 22.15 -8.59 -14.10
N CYS A 460 21.72 -9.09 -15.27
CA CYS A 460 22.06 -8.55 -16.58
C CYS A 460 20.96 -7.57 -17.03
N PRO A 461 21.16 -6.24 -16.96
CA PRO A 461 20.12 -5.26 -17.20
C PRO A 461 19.88 -4.90 -18.66
N SER A 462 20.49 -5.60 -19.62
CA SER A 462 20.45 -5.25 -21.05
C SER A 462 19.02 -5.09 -21.58
N GLN A 463 18.09 -5.99 -21.21
CA GLN A 463 16.69 -5.91 -21.63
C GLN A 463 15.98 -4.70 -21.02
N PHE A 464 16.29 -4.34 -19.77
CA PHE A 464 15.74 -3.15 -19.14
C PHE A 464 16.20 -1.87 -19.84
N VAL A 465 17.47 -1.82 -20.24
CA VAL A 465 18.02 -0.69 -21.01
C VAL A 465 17.33 -0.58 -22.36
N GLU A 466 17.22 -1.68 -23.11
CA GLU A 466 16.55 -1.71 -24.41
C GLU A 466 15.08 -1.22 -24.32
N ILE A 467 14.31 -1.79 -23.38
CA ILE A 467 12.90 -1.40 -23.19
C ILE A 467 12.79 0.07 -22.77
N THR A 468 13.66 0.53 -21.87
CA THR A 468 13.66 1.94 -21.43
C THR A 468 13.97 2.86 -22.60
N GLN A 469 15.00 2.53 -23.41
CA GLN A 469 15.39 3.33 -24.57
C GLN A 469 14.31 3.41 -25.63
N SER A 470 13.53 2.36 -25.83
CA SER A 470 12.43 2.34 -26.82
C SER A 470 11.34 3.36 -26.50
N GLY A 471 11.19 3.76 -25.22
CA GLY A 471 10.22 4.78 -24.81
C GLY A 471 10.71 6.22 -24.97
N ILE A 472 12.01 6.45 -25.12
CA ILE A 472 12.62 7.79 -25.20
C ILE A 472 12.62 8.26 -26.65
N LYS A 473 11.98 9.42 -26.90
CA LYS A 473 11.81 10.02 -28.22
C LYS A 473 12.83 11.09 -28.58
N GLY A 474 13.76 11.41 -27.67
CA GLY A 474 14.77 12.44 -27.88
C GLY A 474 14.24 13.89 -27.84
N LYS A 475 13.10 14.12 -27.18
CA LYS A 475 12.51 15.45 -27.06
C LYS A 475 13.33 16.43 -26.25
N ARG A 476 14.15 15.93 -25.34
CA ARG A 476 15.04 16.72 -24.49
C ARG A 476 16.50 16.41 -24.85
N PRO A 477 17.26 17.41 -25.32
CA PRO A 477 18.67 17.24 -25.65
C PRO A 477 19.49 16.95 -24.39
N GLU A 478 20.59 16.23 -24.58
CA GLU A 478 21.60 16.07 -23.51
C GLU A 478 22.18 17.44 -23.13
N PRO A 479 22.35 17.72 -21.82
CA PRO A 479 22.93 18.98 -21.38
C PRO A 479 24.39 19.10 -21.87
N THR A 480 24.69 20.21 -22.50
CA THR A 480 26.05 20.56 -22.98
C THR A 480 26.81 21.32 -21.89
N GLY A 481 28.06 20.93 -21.56
CA GLY A 481 28.93 21.64 -20.64
C GLY A 481 28.78 21.30 -19.16
N HIS A 482 29.25 22.17 -18.27
CA HIS A 482 29.32 21.98 -16.80
C HIS A 482 27.97 21.72 -16.08
N ALA A 483 26.85 21.98 -16.72
CA ALA A 483 25.52 21.71 -16.17
C ALA A 483 25.27 20.21 -15.86
N ALA A 484 25.95 19.31 -16.57
CA ALA A 484 25.86 17.85 -16.32
C ALA A 484 26.43 17.41 -14.95
N ALA A 485 27.20 18.26 -14.26
CA ALA A 485 27.85 17.93 -13.00
C ALA A 485 27.05 18.31 -11.76
N LEU A 486 26.01 19.14 -11.87
CA LEU A 486 25.22 19.63 -10.74
C LEU A 486 24.01 18.75 -10.37
N ASP A 487 23.60 17.86 -11.26
CA ASP A 487 22.37 17.05 -11.08
C ASP A 487 22.54 15.79 -10.20
N VAL A 488 23.71 15.57 -9.60
CA VAL A 488 24.00 14.33 -8.87
C VAL A 488 23.49 14.35 -7.42
N ASN A 489 23.11 15.50 -6.85
CA ASN A 489 22.90 15.68 -5.40
C ASN A 489 21.52 16.21 -4.97
N SER A 490 20.49 16.20 -5.81
CA SER A 490 19.15 16.66 -5.39
C SER A 490 18.20 15.54 -4.91
N ASP A 491 18.75 14.46 -4.35
CA ASP A 491 17.94 13.58 -3.50
C ASP A 491 17.79 14.26 -2.14
N GLY A 492 16.55 14.65 -1.81
CA GLY A 492 16.18 15.42 -0.61
C GLY A 492 16.47 14.72 0.73
N SER A 493 17.72 14.36 0.99
CA SER A 493 18.22 13.96 2.30
C SER A 493 19.41 14.83 2.67
N SER A 494 19.12 15.92 3.41
CA SER A 494 20.13 16.71 4.10
C SER A 494 20.78 15.86 5.21
N SER A 495 21.94 15.30 4.94
CA SER A 495 22.94 14.98 5.96
C SER A 495 24.30 15.46 5.47
N GLN A 496 24.69 16.59 6.01
CA GLN A 496 26.06 17.10 5.91
C GLN A 496 26.99 16.09 6.59
N THR A 497 27.80 15.42 5.79
CA THR A 497 29.11 14.92 6.23
C THR A 497 30.05 14.98 5.04
N THR A 498 30.91 15.96 5.07
CA THR A 498 32.04 16.16 4.19
C THR A 498 33.00 14.97 4.30
N LYS A 499 32.89 14.02 3.36
CA LYS A 499 34.00 13.10 3.03
C LYS A 499 34.28 13.25 1.52
N ARG A 500 35.47 13.71 1.22
CA ARG A 500 36.09 13.71 -0.12
C ARG A 500 36.03 12.27 -0.65
N THR A 501 35.03 11.98 -1.48
CA THR A 501 34.95 10.71 -2.22
C THR A 501 35.42 10.98 -3.65
N THR A 502 36.45 10.27 -4.05
CA THR A 502 36.92 10.12 -5.43
C THR A 502 35.70 9.93 -6.36
N LYS A 503 35.55 10.80 -7.36
CA LYS A 503 34.51 10.70 -8.40
C LYS A 503 34.63 9.34 -9.09
N LYS A 504 33.78 8.38 -8.72
CA LYS A 504 33.60 7.17 -9.51
C LYS A 504 33.03 7.58 -10.87
N LEU A 505 33.70 7.15 -11.93
CA LEU A 505 33.16 7.22 -13.30
C LEU A 505 31.73 6.65 -13.33
N PRO A 506 30.81 7.25 -14.13
CA PRO A 506 29.47 6.70 -14.31
C PRO A 506 29.58 5.24 -14.74
N SER A 507 28.96 4.33 -13.98
CA SER A 507 28.95 2.92 -14.39
C SER A 507 28.17 2.78 -15.70
N ASP A 508 28.71 2.02 -16.65
CA ASP A 508 28.02 1.66 -17.88
C ASP A 508 26.61 1.13 -17.55
N PRO A 509 25.55 1.69 -18.15
CA PRO A 509 24.18 1.22 -17.93
C PRO A 509 23.96 -0.27 -18.18
N HIS A 510 24.72 -0.86 -19.11
CA HIS A 510 24.66 -2.28 -19.45
C HIS A 510 25.48 -3.18 -18.51
N SER A 511 26.31 -2.62 -17.63
CA SER A 511 27.09 -3.41 -16.69
C SER A 511 26.17 -4.14 -15.71
N ASN A 512 26.54 -5.37 -15.34
CA ASN A 512 25.81 -6.15 -14.35
C ASN A 512 25.62 -5.38 -13.05
N MET A 513 24.49 -5.60 -12.40
CA MET A 513 24.17 -5.00 -11.10
C MET A 513 23.89 -6.10 -10.06
N ARG A 514 24.00 -5.74 -8.78
CA ARG A 514 23.81 -6.67 -7.68
C ARG A 514 22.66 -6.19 -6.81
N VAL A 515 21.69 -7.06 -6.57
CA VAL A 515 20.52 -6.77 -5.74
C VAL A 515 20.25 -7.89 -4.75
N TRP A 516 19.55 -7.57 -3.67
CA TRP A 516 19.09 -8.56 -2.71
C TRP A 516 17.66 -8.95 -3.03
N ILE A 517 17.41 -10.25 -3.19
CA ILE A 517 16.10 -10.82 -3.55
C ILE A 517 15.73 -11.89 -2.53
N PRO A 518 14.46 -11.97 -2.09
CA PRO A 518 14.00 -13.03 -1.18
C PRO A 518 14.29 -14.42 -1.72
N VAL A 519 14.82 -15.28 -0.84
CA VAL A 519 15.19 -16.66 -1.18
C VAL A 519 14.02 -17.43 -1.79
N SER A 520 12.82 -17.31 -1.22
CA SER A 520 11.62 -18.01 -1.68
C SER A 520 11.27 -17.69 -3.14
N MET A 521 11.47 -16.44 -3.56
CA MET A 521 11.21 -16.03 -4.95
C MET A 521 12.22 -16.62 -5.92
N VAL A 522 13.52 -16.61 -5.57
CA VAL A 522 14.58 -17.17 -6.43
C VAL A 522 14.45 -18.68 -6.53
N ARG A 523 14.18 -19.38 -5.42
CA ARG A 523 13.96 -20.85 -5.41
C ARG A 523 12.82 -21.27 -6.31
N GLN A 524 11.69 -20.54 -6.27
CA GLN A 524 10.54 -20.88 -7.09
C GLN A 524 10.76 -20.62 -8.58
N VAL A 525 11.56 -19.63 -8.95
CA VAL A 525 11.72 -19.19 -10.35
C VAL A 525 12.98 -19.74 -10.99
N CYS A 526 14.09 -19.80 -10.27
CA CYS A 526 15.41 -20.15 -10.76
C CYS A 526 16.07 -21.24 -9.89
N PRO A 527 15.47 -22.42 -9.71
CA PRO A 527 16.02 -23.47 -8.84
C PRO A 527 17.41 -23.96 -9.27
N CYS A 528 17.73 -23.96 -10.58
CA CYS A 528 19.06 -24.31 -11.04
C CYS A 528 20.14 -23.42 -10.41
N LEU A 529 19.93 -22.10 -10.38
CA LEU A 529 20.89 -21.17 -9.77
C LEU A 529 21.08 -21.41 -8.27
N VAL A 530 20.05 -21.92 -7.61
CA VAL A 530 20.13 -22.26 -6.18
C VAL A 530 20.95 -23.53 -5.99
N ILE A 531 20.69 -24.58 -6.80
CA ILE A 531 21.47 -25.84 -6.79
C ILE A 531 22.95 -25.58 -7.10
N ASP A 532 23.22 -24.72 -8.09
CA ASP A 532 24.60 -24.36 -8.44
C ASP A 532 25.31 -23.55 -7.33
N TYR A 533 24.58 -22.89 -6.47
CA TYR A 533 25.12 -22.07 -5.38
C TYR A 533 25.27 -22.85 -4.06
N GLU A 534 24.32 -23.70 -3.68
CA GLU A 534 24.32 -24.55 -2.47
C GLU A 534 25.22 -25.76 -2.62
#